data_4d0898c2ae86f15b3b085ab946f281ec
#
_entry.id   4d0898c2ae86f15b3b085ab946f281ec
#
_cell.length_a   1.000
_cell.length_b   1.000
_cell.length_c   1.000
_cell.angle_alpha   90.00
_cell.angle_beta   90.00
_cell.angle_gamma   90.00
#
_symmetry.space_group_name_H-M   'P 1'
#
loop_
_entity.id
_entity.type
_entity.pdbx_description
1 polymer ?
#
loop_
_entity_poly.entity_id
_entity_poly.type
_entity_poly.pdbx_seq_one_letter_code
_entity_poly.pdbx_strand_id
1 'polypeptide(L)'
;LLAGEKTEAGAALGGAKKVQDAIPIYMGAQGPKMLETAGEIADGVLINASNPKDYEAAMPMIKKGIGDQAKDFDVAAYTATSIGTDSEAAKNAAKIVVAFIAAGSPPPVIERHGLPEGFNEQMGAFLAKGDFGGAIGAVTDEALDAFSVCGTPDEFIPKIEGLAEMGVTQYVAGSPVGKNVEESIKLLGEVIASF
;
A
#
# COMPACT_ATOMS: atom_id res chain seq x y z
N LEU A 1 -16.48 -10.06 -21.73
CA LEU A 1 -16.48 -11.47 -21.25
C LEU A 1 -17.57 -11.75 -20.21
N LEU A 2 -18.29 -10.75 -19.73
CA LEU A 2 -19.18 -10.89 -18.56
C LEU A 2 -20.67 -10.69 -18.90
N ALA A 3 -21.01 -10.40 -20.12
CA ALA A 3 -22.39 -10.14 -20.53
C ALA A 3 -23.11 -11.41 -21.03
N GLY A 4 -23.11 -12.48 -20.23
CA GLY A 4 -24.05 -13.59 -20.45
C GLY A 4 -23.79 -14.52 -21.62
N GLU A 5 -22.76 -14.32 -22.43
CA GLU A 5 -22.39 -15.28 -23.47
C GLU A 5 -21.66 -16.48 -22.86
N LYS A 6 -22.20 -17.67 -23.10
CA LYS A 6 -21.55 -18.92 -22.72
C LYS A 6 -20.28 -19.08 -23.55
N THR A 7 -19.12 -18.76 -22.93
CA THR A 7 -17.83 -19.15 -23.51
C THR A 7 -17.63 -20.65 -23.33
N GLU A 8 -16.79 -21.28 -24.18
CA GLU A 8 -16.40 -22.70 -24.00
C GLU A 8 -15.81 -22.95 -22.61
N ALA A 9 -15.10 -21.98 -22.04
CA ALA A 9 -14.60 -22.02 -20.66
C ALA A 9 -15.74 -22.03 -19.62
N GLY A 10 -16.82 -21.30 -19.84
CA GLY A 10 -18.02 -21.32 -18.98
C GLY A 10 -18.75 -22.66 -19.03
N ALA A 11 -18.75 -23.33 -20.18
CA ALA A 11 -19.28 -24.67 -20.31
C ALA A 11 -18.39 -25.72 -19.61
N ALA A 12 -17.05 -25.54 -19.66
CA ALA A 12 -16.08 -26.40 -18.97
C ALA A 12 -16.15 -26.27 -17.44
N LEU A 13 -16.57 -25.12 -16.92
CA LEU A 13 -16.76 -24.88 -15.48
C LEU A 13 -18.10 -25.42 -14.94
N GLY A 14 -18.81 -26.25 -15.71
CA GLY A 14 -19.99 -26.97 -15.24
C GLY A 14 -21.19 -26.10 -14.89
N GLY A 15 -21.31 -24.93 -15.53
CA GLY A 15 -22.44 -24.03 -15.28
C GLY A 15 -22.39 -23.31 -13.95
N ALA A 16 -21.20 -22.88 -13.52
CA ALA A 16 -21.03 -22.03 -12.33
C ALA A 16 -22.05 -20.88 -12.36
N LYS A 17 -22.84 -20.77 -11.31
CA LYS A 17 -23.83 -19.70 -11.19
C LYS A 17 -23.11 -18.40 -10.87
N LYS A 18 -23.50 -17.33 -11.52
CA LYS A 18 -23.09 -15.97 -11.17
C LYS A 18 -23.51 -15.68 -9.73
N VAL A 19 -22.55 -15.36 -8.89
CA VAL A 19 -22.77 -15.10 -7.44
C VAL A 19 -23.09 -13.63 -7.21
N GLN A 20 -22.54 -12.73 -8.07
CA GLN A 20 -22.76 -11.29 -7.99
C GLN A 20 -22.88 -10.70 -9.42
N ASP A 21 -23.53 -9.57 -9.54
CA ASP A 21 -23.82 -8.95 -10.85
C ASP A 21 -22.59 -8.31 -11.49
N ALA A 22 -21.72 -7.73 -10.68
CA ALA A 22 -20.45 -7.18 -11.11
C ALA A 22 -19.35 -7.59 -10.13
N ILE A 23 -18.12 -7.73 -10.63
CA ILE A 23 -16.91 -7.93 -9.82
C ILE A 23 -16.21 -6.59 -9.80
N PRO A 24 -15.98 -5.97 -8.62
CA PRO A 24 -15.22 -4.75 -8.52
C PRO A 24 -13.80 -4.92 -9.10
N ILE A 25 -13.36 -3.95 -9.89
CA ILE A 25 -12.04 -3.95 -10.53
C ILE A 25 -11.22 -2.83 -9.92
N TYR A 26 -10.12 -3.19 -9.26
CA TYR A 26 -9.17 -2.23 -8.71
C TYR A 26 -7.96 -2.08 -9.62
N MET A 27 -7.48 -0.86 -9.75
CA MET A 27 -6.31 -0.55 -10.56
C MET A 27 -5.12 -0.20 -9.67
N GLY A 28 -4.00 -0.93 -9.82
CA GLY A 28 -2.75 -0.56 -9.18
C GLY A 28 -2.17 0.70 -9.85
N ALA A 29 -1.98 1.78 -9.10
CA ALA A 29 -1.52 3.06 -9.64
C ALA A 29 -0.70 3.84 -8.64
N GLN A 30 0.33 4.56 -9.14
CA GLN A 30 1.15 5.51 -8.37
C GLN A 30 1.42 6.80 -9.15
N GLY A 31 1.54 6.71 -10.47
CA GLY A 31 1.78 7.87 -11.32
C GLY A 31 0.51 8.65 -11.63
N PRO A 32 0.60 9.99 -11.89
CA PRO A 32 -0.55 10.87 -12.01
C PRO A 32 -1.54 10.45 -13.11
N LYS A 33 -1.04 9.99 -14.26
CA LYS A 33 -1.92 9.51 -15.35
C LYS A 33 -2.66 8.23 -14.99
N MET A 34 -1.97 7.29 -14.32
CA MET A 34 -2.59 6.04 -13.91
C MET A 34 -3.63 6.25 -12.80
N LEU A 35 -3.38 7.19 -11.88
CA LEU A 35 -4.34 7.58 -10.84
C LEU A 35 -5.58 8.24 -11.44
N GLU A 36 -5.42 9.12 -12.43
CA GLU A 36 -6.53 9.72 -13.18
C GLU A 36 -7.32 8.63 -13.93
N THR A 37 -6.64 7.74 -14.65
CA THR A 37 -7.30 6.63 -15.36
C THR A 37 -8.03 5.68 -14.40
N ALA A 38 -7.45 5.38 -13.23
CA ALA A 38 -8.14 4.59 -12.21
C ALA A 38 -9.47 5.26 -11.79
N GLY A 39 -9.45 6.58 -11.57
CA GLY A 39 -10.66 7.37 -11.29
C GLY A 39 -11.71 7.27 -12.40
N GLU A 40 -11.29 7.26 -13.66
CA GLU A 40 -12.21 7.20 -14.81
C GLU A 40 -12.91 5.84 -14.97
N ILE A 41 -12.18 4.74 -14.86
CA ILE A 41 -12.65 3.42 -15.33
C ILE A 41 -12.72 2.32 -14.28
N ALA A 42 -12.09 2.47 -13.11
CA ALA A 42 -12.06 1.44 -12.08
C ALA A 42 -13.09 1.67 -10.97
N ASP A 43 -13.36 0.64 -10.17
CA ASP A 43 -14.18 0.73 -8.97
C ASP A 43 -13.36 1.16 -7.74
N GLY A 44 -12.02 1.04 -7.84
CA GLY A 44 -11.09 1.48 -6.81
C GLY A 44 -9.66 1.51 -7.30
N VAL A 45 -8.78 2.06 -6.47
CA VAL A 45 -7.35 2.12 -6.72
C VAL A 45 -6.58 1.44 -5.59
N LEU A 46 -5.52 0.71 -5.94
CA LEU A 46 -4.56 0.17 -4.99
C LEU A 46 -3.26 0.94 -5.11
N ILE A 47 -2.88 1.64 -4.05
CA ILE A 47 -1.67 2.46 -4.00
C ILE A 47 -0.67 1.83 -3.04
N ASN A 48 0.53 1.52 -3.52
CA ASN A 48 1.63 1.08 -2.64
C ASN A 48 2.26 2.31 -1.98
N ALA A 49 1.63 2.78 -0.93
CA ALA A 49 2.05 3.93 -0.13
C ALA A 49 1.58 3.78 1.32
N SER A 50 2.38 4.28 2.24
CA SER A 50 2.19 4.12 3.68
C SER A 50 2.08 5.45 4.45
N ASN A 51 2.22 6.58 3.75
CA ASN A 51 2.29 7.89 4.38
C ASN A 51 1.22 8.84 3.80
N PRO A 52 0.54 9.65 4.63
CA PRO A 52 -0.46 10.62 4.20
C PRO A 52 -0.04 11.56 3.07
N LYS A 53 1.24 11.96 3.01
CA LYS A 53 1.79 12.81 1.94
C LYS A 53 1.61 12.22 0.54
N ASP A 54 1.63 10.90 0.41
CA ASP A 54 1.42 10.24 -0.88
C ASP A 54 -0.02 10.36 -1.34
N TYR A 55 -0.96 10.27 -0.42
CA TYR A 55 -2.39 10.43 -0.70
C TYR A 55 -2.77 11.89 -0.93
N GLU A 56 -2.15 12.83 -0.24
CA GLU A 56 -2.28 14.28 -0.54
C GLU A 56 -1.93 14.56 -2.01
N ALA A 57 -0.89 13.91 -2.55
CA ALA A 57 -0.50 14.04 -3.93
C ALA A 57 -1.39 13.23 -4.90
N ALA A 58 -1.90 12.06 -4.48
CA ALA A 58 -2.67 11.16 -5.33
C ALA A 58 -4.16 11.57 -5.48
N MET A 59 -4.80 12.01 -4.40
CA MET A 59 -6.24 12.28 -4.37
C MET A 59 -6.73 13.31 -5.38
N PRO A 60 -6.01 14.41 -5.69
CA PRO A 60 -6.41 15.34 -6.75
C PRO A 60 -6.51 14.66 -8.13
N MET A 61 -5.61 13.72 -8.43
CA MET A 61 -5.60 13.00 -9.70
C MET A 61 -6.76 12.01 -9.79
N ILE A 62 -7.02 11.28 -8.72
CA ILE A 62 -8.15 10.34 -8.62
C ILE A 62 -9.47 11.11 -8.79
N LYS A 63 -9.65 12.21 -8.05
CA LYS A 63 -10.85 13.05 -8.14
C LYS A 63 -11.05 13.62 -9.53
N LYS A 64 -9.97 14.02 -10.21
CA LYS A 64 -10.01 14.47 -11.59
C LYS A 64 -10.54 13.38 -12.53
N GLY A 65 -10.10 12.14 -12.34
CA GLY A 65 -10.58 11.01 -13.15
C GLY A 65 -12.03 10.65 -12.87
N ILE A 66 -12.47 10.69 -11.61
CA ILE A 66 -13.87 10.47 -11.24
C ILE A 66 -14.79 11.54 -11.86
N GLY A 67 -14.32 12.79 -11.93
CA GLY A 67 -15.10 13.91 -12.43
C GLY A 67 -16.41 14.09 -11.66
N ASP A 68 -17.51 14.31 -12.40
CA ASP A 68 -18.87 14.48 -11.85
C ASP A 68 -19.61 13.14 -11.64
N GLN A 69 -18.94 12.01 -11.78
CA GLN A 69 -19.56 10.71 -11.59
C GLN A 69 -19.89 10.50 -10.11
N ALA A 70 -21.16 10.26 -9.81
CA ALA A 70 -21.57 9.79 -8.49
C ALA A 70 -21.32 8.28 -8.40
N LYS A 71 -20.14 7.89 -7.94
CA LYS A 71 -19.79 6.48 -7.70
C LYS A 71 -19.07 6.32 -6.37
N ASP A 72 -19.34 5.24 -5.71
CA ASP A 72 -18.50 4.77 -4.62
C ASP A 72 -17.15 4.34 -5.21
N PHE A 73 -16.07 4.92 -4.71
CA PHE A 73 -14.74 4.65 -5.21
C PHE A 73 -13.80 4.34 -4.04
N ASP A 74 -13.25 3.13 -4.05
CA ASP A 74 -12.35 2.69 -3.02
C ASP A 74 -10.92 3.17 -3.25
N VAL A 75 -10.28 3.65 -2.19
CA VAL A 75 -8.85 3.97 -2.15
C VAL A 75 -8.17 3.03 -1.16
N ALA A 76 -7.50 2.01 -1.69
CA ALA A 76 -6.82 1.00 -0.90
C ALA A 76 -5.34 1.35 -0.74
N ALA A 77 -4.91 1.51 0.51
CA ALA A 77 -3.51 1.69 0.89
C ALA A 77 -2.85 0.31 1.07
N TYR A 78 -2.03 -0.12 0.13
CA TYR A 78 -1.18 -1.29 0.31
C TYR A 78 0.12 -0.86 0.98
N THR A 79 0.27 -1.17 2.26
CA THR A 79 1.36 -0.66 3.08
C THR A 79 2.36 -1.75 3.45
N ALA A 80 3.65 -1.40 3.55
CA ALA A 80 4.58 -2.24 4.30
C ALA A 80 4.21 -2.13 5.78
N THR A 81 3.76 -3.24 6.35
CA THR A 81 3.22 -3.30 7.70
C THR A 81 4.13 -4.12 8.60
N SER A 82 4.45 -3.61 9.79
CA SER A 82 5.12 -4.41 10.81
C SER A 82 4.68 -3.99 12.20
N ILE A 83 3.86 -4.82 12.86
CA ILE A 83 3.34 -4.55 14.21
C ILE A 83 3.88 -5.57 15.20
N GLY A 84 4.15 -5.13 16.42
CA GLY A 84 4.63 -5.97 17.51
C GLY A 84 4.47 -5.29 18.86
N THR A 85 4.74 -6.01 19.94
CA THR A 85 4.76 -5.48 21.30
C THR A 85 6.03 -4.69 21.61
N ASP A 86 7.08 -4.90 20.82
CA ASP A 86 8.36 -4.19 20.88
C ASP A 86 8.52 -3.35 19.61
N SER A 87 8.49 -2.02 19.75
CA SER A 87 8.58 -1.04 18.66
C SER A 87 9.85 -1.22 17.83
N GLU A 88 11.00 -1.40 18.44
CA GLU A 88 12.28 -1.54 17.74
C GLU A 88 12.35 -2.85 16.95
N ALA A 89 11.83 -3.94 17.51
CA ALA A 89 11.76 -5.21 16.80
C ALA A 89 10.81 -5.12 15.60
N ALA A 90 9.68 -4.43 15.73
CA ALA A 90 8.72 -4.19 14.65
C ALA A 90 9.35 -3.32 13.54
N LYS A 91 10.00 -2.22 13.88
CA LYS A 91 10.72 -1.34 12.94
C LYS A 91 11.81 -2.09 12.20
N ASN A 92 12.63 -2.85 12.91
CA ASN A 92 13.70 -3.63 12.30
C ASN A 92 13.18 -4.69 11.30
N ALA A 93 12.04 -5.32 11.59
CA ALA A 93 11.42 -6.26 10.68
C ALA A 93 10.95 -5.60 9.36
N ALA A 94 10.53 -4.33 9.39
CA ALA A 94 10.09 -3.59 8.22
C ALA A 94 11.25 -3.17 7.29
N LYS A 95 12.46 -2.96 7.81
CA LYS A 95 13.58 -2.32 7.09
C LYS A 95 13.89 -2.94 5.73
N ILE A 96 13.89 -4.26 5.63
CA ILE A 96 14.22 -4.89 4.34
C ILE A 96 13.15 -4.60 3.27
N VAL A 97 11.88 -4.60 3.64
CA VAL A 97 10.79 -4.27 2.71
C VAL A 97 10.85 -2.80 2.33
N VAL A 98 11.12 -1.91 3.29
CA VAL A 98 11.32 -0.47 3.05
C VAL A 98 12.49 -0.23 2.10
N ALA A 99 13.60 -0.96 2.23
CA ALA A 99 14.72 -0.86 1.29
C ALA A 99 14.32 -1.21 -0.15
N PHE A 100 13.50 -2.27 -0.36
CA PHE A 100 12.98 -2.63 -1.67
C PHE A 100 12.01 -1.58 -2.23
N ILE A 101 11.12 -1.03 -1.40
CA ILE A 101 10.19 0.02 -1.81
C ILE A 101 10.96 1.28 -2.19
N ALA A 102 11.91 1.70 -1.35
CA ALA A 102 12.74 2.87 -1.62
C ALA A 102 13.53 2.72 -2.91
N ALA A 103 14.13 1.55 -3.18
CA ALA A 103 14.87 1.28 -4.41
C ALA A 103 14.01 1.39 -5.67
N GLY A 104 12.73 1.04 -5.59
CA GLY A 104 11.75 1.16 -6.67
C GLY A 104 11.07 2.52 -6.76
N SER A 105 11.29 3.41 -5.80
CA SER A 105 10.62 4.71 -5.74
C SER A 105 11.29 5.71 -6.66
N PRO A 106 10.51 6.47 -7.48
CA PRO A 106 11.09 7.50 -8.34
C PRO A 106 11.53 8.71 -7.52
N PRO A 107 12.49 9.54 -8.04
CA PRO A 107 13.03 10.71 -7.33
C PRO A 107 11.98 11.65 -6.73
N PRO A 108 10.84 11.97 -7.38
CA PRO A 108 9.82 12.83 -6.78
C PRO A 108 9.17 12.27 -5.50
N VAL A 109 9.17 10.95 -5.32
CA VAL A 109 8.69 10.33 -4.08
C VAL A 109 9.73 10.48 -2.98
N ILE A 110 11.00 10.26 -3.30
CA ILE A 110 12.13 10.46 -2.37
C ILE A 110 12.14 11.91 -1.86
N GLU A 111 12.03 12.89 -2.76
CA GLU A 111 11.97 14.32 -2.45
C GLU A 111 10.75 14.66 -1.57
N ARG A 112 9.57 14.13 -1.88
CA ARG A 112 8.32 14.35 -1.12
C ARG A 112 8.48 14.02 0.36
N HIS A 113 9.21 12.97 0.65
CA HIS A 113 9.47 12.51 2.02
C HIS A 113 10.70 13.16 2.66
N GLY A 114 11.40 14.04 1.95
CA GLY A 114 12.60 14.70 2.46
C GLY A 114 13.79 13.78 2.65
N LEU A 115 13.79 12.64 1.95
CA LEU A 115 14.92 11.72 1.96
C LEU A 115 16.07 12.25 1.08
N PRO A 116 17.32 11.86 1.35
CA PRO A 116 18.47 12.32 0.58
C PRO A 116 18.34 12.02 -0.92
N GLU A 117 18.78 12.95 -1.76
CA GLU A 117 18.92 12.70 -3.20
C GLU A 117 19.77 11.45 -3.45
N GLY A 118 19.33 10.58 -4.34
CA GLY A 118 20.02 9.32 -4.63
C GLY A 118 19.79 8.20 -3.62
N PHE A 119 18.88 8.39 -2.64
CA PHE A 119 18.58 7.33 -1.65
C PHE A 119 18.05 6.06 -2.32
N ASN A 120 17.20 6.20 -3.34
CA ASN A 120 16.69 5.07 -4.13
C ASN A 120 17.81 4.32 -4.87
N GLU A 121 18.75 5.04 -5.52
CA GLU A 121 19.89 4.44 -6.19
C GLU A 121 20.82 3.72 -5.20
N GLN A 122 21.03 4.30 -4.00
CA GLN A 122 21.81 3.68 -2.94
C GLN A 122 21.17 2.34 -2.51
N MET A 123 19.85 2.34 -2.25
CA MET A 123 19.13 1.10 -1.91
C MET A 123 19.22 0.08 -3.03
N GLY A 124 19.01 0.51 -4.27
CA GLY A 124 19.16 -0.35 -5.47
C GLY A 124 20.54 -0.96 -5.59
N ALA A 125 21.59 -0.20 -5.29
CA ALA A 125 22.97 -0.69 -5.34
C ALA A 125 23.27 -1.76 -4.29
N PHE A 126 22.75 -1.64 -3.08
CA PHE A 126 22.86 -2.69 -2.06
C PHE A 126 22.12 -3.97 -2.49
N LEU A 127 20.87 -3.83 -2.91
CA LEU A 127 20.04 -4.97 -3.31
C LEU A 127 20.61 -5.71 -4.54
N ALA A 128 21.12 -4.99 -5.53
CA ALA A 128 21.73 -5.59 -6.71
C ALA A 128 23.00 -6.41 -6.40
N LYS A 129 23.69 -6.09 -5.31
CA LYS A 129 24.86 -6.83 -4.82
C LYS A 129 24.49 -7.97 -3.85
N GLY A 130 23.21 -8.09 -3.48
CA GLY A 130 22.78 -9.01 -2.44
C GLY A 130 23.22 -8.59 -1.02
N ASP A 131 23.63 -7.34 -0.84
CA ASP A 131 24.03 -6.79 0.45
C ASP A 131 22.79 -6.30 1.24
N PHE A 132 22.02 -7.27 1.71
CA PHE A 132 20.82 -6.98 2.52
C PHE A 132 21.18 -6.35 3.88
N GLY A 133 22.36 -6.67 4.43
CA GLY A 133 22.84 -6.08 5.67
C GLY A 133 23.11 -4.58 5.51
N GLY A 134 23.78 -4.19 4.43
CA GLY A 134 24.02 -2.79 4.07
C GLY A 134 22.72 -2.03 3.79
N ALA A 135 21.78 -2.67 3.06
CA ALA A 135 20.46 -2.08 2.79
C ALA A 135 19.68 -1.80 4.08
N ILE A 136 19.58 -2.79 4.98
CA ILE A 136 18.90 -2.67 6.28
C ILE A 136 19.57 -1.58 7.14
N GLY A 137 20.91 -1.56 7.17
CA GLY A 137 21.68 -0.57 7.95
C GLY A 137 21.53 0.87 7.45
N ALA A 138 21.21 1.06 6.18
CA ALA A 138 21.02 2.38 5.57
C ALA A 138 19.56 2.90 5.66
N VAL A 139 18.59 2.07 6.06
CA VAL A 139 17.21 2.52 6.29
C VAL A 139 17.12 3.30 7.59
N THR A 140 16.84 4.60 7.48
CA THR A 140 16.66 5.53 8.58
C THR A 140 15.22 5.50 9.12
N ASP A 141 14.98 6.16 10.26
CA ASP A 141 13.63 6.29 10.81
C ASP A 141 12.70 7.12 9.90
N GLU A 142 13.24 8.12 9.20
CA GLU A 142 12.49 8.90 8.20
C GLU A 142 12.08 8.02 7.01
N ALA A 143 12.93 7.10 6.57
CA ALA A 143 12.59 6.16 5.52
C ALA A 143 11.54 5.12 5.98
N LEU A 144 11.62 4.67 7.24
CA LEU A 144 10.58 3.83 7.84
C LEU A 144 9.23 4.56 7.89
N ASP A 145 9.21 5.82 8.32
CA ASP A 145 7.99 6.62 8.38
C ASP A 145 7.42 6.90 6.98
N ALA A 146 8.28 7.12 5.99
CA ALA A 146 7.89 7.34 4.60
C ALA A 146 7.20 6.11 3.97
N PHE A 147 7.76 4.93 4.19
CA PHE A 147 7.44 3.74 3.40
C PHE A 147 6.81 2.59 4.18
N SER A 148 6.51 2.78 5.48
CA SER A 148 5.88 1.74 6.28
C SER A 148 4.97 2.27 7.37
N VAL A 149 4.03 1.42 7.79
CA VAL A 149 3.34 1.55 9.08
C VAL A 149 3.90 0.49 10.00
N CYS A 150 4.73 0.90 10.96
CA CYS A 150 5.40 -0.02 11.89
C CYS A 150 5.46 0.52 13.31
N GLY A 151 5.51 -0.39 14.28
CA GLY A 151 5.58 -0.08 15.70
C GLY A 151 4.64 -0.91 16.56
N THR A 152 4.31 -0.39 17.75
CA THR A 152 3.29 -0.95 18.64
C THR A 152 1.88 -0.54 18.19
N PRO A 153 0.79 -1.15 18.72
CA PRO A 153 -0.58 -0.72 18.45
C PRO A 153 -0.80 0.78 18.67
N ASP A 154 -0.26 1.34 19.75
CA ASP A 154 -0.39 2.77 20.07
C ASP A 154 0.31 3.68 19.04
N GLU A 155 1.40 3.22 18.43
CA GLU A 155 2.09 3.93 17.34
C GLU A 155 1.38 3.72 15.99
N PHE A 156 0.63 2.64 15.86
CA PHE A 156 0.00 2.20 14.62
C PHE A 156 -1.31 2.96 14.35
N ILE A 157 -2.18 3.08 15.37
CA ILE A 157 -3.50 3.69 15.26
C ILE A 157 -3.46 5.10 14.67
N PRO A 158 -2.63 6.04 15.18
CA PRO A 158 -2.58 7.40 14.60
C PRO A 158 -2.14 7.46 13.14
N LYS A 159 -1.33 6.49 12.70
CA LYS A 159 -0.89 6.40 11.30
C LYS A 159 -2.04 5.98 10.38
N ILE A 160 -2.87 5.02 10.82
CA ILE A 160 -4.05 4.60 10.06
C ILE A 160 -5.09 5.71 10.04
N GLU A 161 -5.33 6.39 11.16
CA GLU A 161 -6.21 7.57 11.21
C GLU A 161 -5.77 8.64 10.22
N GLY A 162 -4.47 8.96 10.17
CA GLY A 162 -3.92 9.91 9.22
C GLY A 162 -4.12 9.49 7.75
N LEU A 163 -4.08 8.21 7.43
CA LEU A 163 -4.42 7.70 6.10
C LEU A 163 -5.91 7.85 5.80
N ALA A 164 -6.77 7.53 6.76
CA ALA A 164 -8.23 7.67 6.63
C ALA A 164 -8.65 9.13 6.41
N GLU A 165 -8.03 10.08 7.10
CA GLU A 165 -8.24 11.53 6.90
C GLU A 165 -7.90 11.99 5.47
N MET A 166 -6.95 11.33 4.81
CA MET A 166 -6.62 11.60 3.41
C MET A 166 -7.60 10.96 2.42
N GLY A 167 -8.59 10.20 2.88
CA GLY A 167 -9.61 9.55 2.05
C GLY A 167 -9.28 8.11 1.67
N VAL A 168 -8.34 7.46 2.35
CA VAL A 168 -8.14 6.01 2.26
C VAL A 168 -9.34 5.30 2.87
N THR A 169 -9.94 4.37 2.12
CA THR A 169 -11.12 3.60 2.54
C THR A 169 -10.77 2.18 2.98
N GLN A 170 -9.62 1.68 2.54
CA GLN A 170 -9.13 0.35 2.90
C GLN A 170 -7.65 0.39 3.27
N TYR A 171 -7.31 -0.17 4.43
CA TYR A 171 -5.95 -0.43 4.81
C TYR A 171 -5.59 -1.90 4.53
N VAL A 172 -4.61 -2.13 3.67
CA VAL A 172 -4.12 -3.47 3.34
C VAL A 172 -2.77 -3.68 4.01
N ALA A 173 -2.78 -4.49 5.07
CA ALA A 173 -1.57 -4.85 5.82
C ALA A 173 -0.66 -5.78 4.99
N GLY A 174 0.32 -5.21 4.31
CA GLY A 174 1.30 -5.93 3.51
C GLY A 174 2.46 -6.50 4.36
N SER A 175 3.38 -7.18 3.68
CA SER A 175 4.58 -7.76 4.32
C SER A 175 5.47 -6.70 4.98
N PRO A 176 6.21 -7.11 6.05
CA PRO A 176 6.33 -8.45 6.63
C PRO A 176 5.23 -8.83 7.63
N VAL A 177 4.30 -7.95 7.95
CA VAL A 177 3.27 -8.01 9.00
C VAL A 177 3.86 -7.87 10.41
N GLY A 178 5.03 -8.39 10.64
CA GLY A 178 5.83 -8.26 11.87
C GLY A 178 6.82 -9.41 12.05
N LYS A 179 7.61 -9.38 13.12
CA LYS A 179 8.62 -10.37 13.43
C LYS A 179 8.00 -11.74 13.75
N ASN A 180 6.85 -11.73 14.43
CA ASN A 180 6.05 -12.93 14.75
C ASN A 180 4.66 -12.74 14.14
N VAL A 181 4.41 -13.42 13.03
CA VAL A 181 3.18 -13.25 12.23
C VAL A 181 1.91 -13.55 13.04
N GLU A 182 1.91 -14.60 13.87
CA GLU A 182 0.74 -14.96 14.68
C GLU A 182 0.40 -13.88 15.71
N GLU A 183 1.39 -13.38 16.43
CA GLU A 183 1.24 -12.29 17.39
C GLU A 183 0.80 -11.00 16.67
N SER A 184 1.43 -10.69 15.56
CA SER A 184 1.12 -9.49 14.77
C SER A 184 -0.32 -9.50 14.23
N ILE A 185 -0.84 -10.64 13.80
CA ILE A 185 -2.25 -10.78 13.39
C ILE A 185 -3.21 -10.52 14.56
N LYS A 186 -2.88 -10.98 15.76
CA LYS A 186 -3.68 -10.70 16.97
C LYS A 186 -3.70 -9.21 17.30
N LEU A 187 -2.52 -8.57 17.26
CA LEU A 187 -2.40 -7.12 17.48
C LEU A 187 -3.13 -6.30 16.42
N LEU A 188 -3.10 -6.71 15.13
CA LEU A 188 -3.90 -6.08 14.10
C LEU A 188 -5.40 -6.22 14.39
N GLY A 189 -5.85 -7.35 14.94
CA GLY A 189 -7.23 -7.53 15.40
C GLY A 189 -7.62 -6.55 16.51
N GLU A 190 -6.71 -6.26 17.45
CA GLU A 190 -6.90 -5.24 18.49
C GLU A 190 -6.97 -3.83 17.89
N VAL A 191 -6.11 -3.51 16.93
CA VAL A 191 -6.16 -2.24 16.20
C VAL A 191 -7.49 -2.07 15.47
N ILE A 192 -7.97 -3.10 14.76
CA ILE A 192 -9.27 -3.06 14.06
C ILE A 192 -10.42 -2.79 15.04
N ALA A 193 -10.35 -3.36 16.24
CA ALA A 193 -11.40 -3.18 17.25
C ALA A 193 -11.42 -1.76 17.87
N SER A 194 -10.44 -0.91 17.59
CA SER A 194 -10.37 0.48 18.04
C SER A 194 -11.05 1.47 17.09
N PHE A 195 -11.41 1.02 15.88
CA PHE A 195 -12.15 1.79 14.86
C PHE A 195 -13.62 1.38 14.79
#